data_8f2d6b5377ec2818ac9a2cca1ee10a68
#
_entry.id   8f2d6b5377ec2818ac9a2cca1ee10a68
#
_cell.length_a   1.000
_cell.length_b   1.000
_cell.length_c   1.000
_cell.angle_alpha   90.00
_cell.angle_beta   90.00
_cell.angle_gamma   90.00
#
_symmetry.space_group_name_H-M   'P 1'
#
loop_
_entity.id
_entity.type
_entity.pdbx_description
1 polymer ?
#
loop_
_entity_poly.entity_id
_entity_poly.type
_entity_poly.pdbx_seq_one_letter_code
_entity_poly.pdbx_strand_id
1 'polypeptide(L)'
;MLKRDFLKTSLLTVVGAVLSPAVLAAAHEEKLLREARATPMADGPFTLPALPYPNNALEPHIDARTMEIHHDAHHKTYVSKLNEAVTGKPEEKMSLAQLLASASKQPDAIRNNAGGHWNHSFFWQLMAPKGGGQPAGALAAAITKDFGSFDKFKEEFTKAATGRFGSGWAWLIHDPKAGKLAITSTPNQDNPLMDIAGIQRGTPILGLDVWEHAYYLKYQNKRPDYVAAFWNVVNWSEAGKRYDASLKG
;
A
#
# COMPACT_ATOMS: atom_id res chain seq x y z
N MET A 1 19.70 21.09 -75.33
CA MET A 1 18.63 21.57 -74.43
C MET A 1 18.23 20.38 -73.53
N LEU A 2 18.80 20.31 -72.32
CA LEU A 2 18.57 19.28 -71.33
C LEU A 2 17.69 19.86 -70.23
N LYS A 3 16.49 19.31 -70.07
CA LYS A 3 15.58 19.63 -68.95
C LYS A 3 16.06 18.91 -67.70
N ARG A 4 16.33 19.64 -66.62
CA ARG A 4 16.62 19.13 -65.30
C ARG A 4 15.32 18.98 -64.58
N ASP A 5 14.93 17.72 -64.25
CA ASP A 5 13.82 17.42 -63.36
C ASP A 5 14.30 17.57 -61.94
N PHE A 6 13.61 18.45 -61.21
CA PHE A 6 13.84 18.71 -59.79
C PHE A 6 12.97 17.75 -58.97
N LEU A 7 13.57 16.67 -58.44
CA LEU A 7 12.91 15.79 -57.48
C LEU A 7 12.72 16.55 -56.16
N LYS A 8 11.49 16.89 -55.83
CA LYS A 8 11.10 17.39 -54.52
C LYS A 8 10.98 16.21 -53.56
N THR A 9 12.00 15.97 -52.75
CA THR A 9 11.95 15.02 -51.65
C THR A 9 11.20 15.69 -50.48
N SER A 10 9.94 15.28 -50.25
CA SER A 10 9.19 15.69 -49.07
C SER A 10 9.72 14.93 -47.86
N LEU A 11 10.38 15.63 -46.95
CA LEU A 11 10.81 15.11 -45.67
C LEU A 11 9.57 15.04 -44.76
N LEU A 12 9.04 13.85 -44.57
CA LEU A 12 7.99 13.60 -43.56
C LEU A 12 8.67 13.61 -42.18
N THR A 13 8.57 14.72 -41.48
CA THR A 13 8.95 14.80 -40.07
C THR A 13 7.90 14.06 -39.24
N VAL A 14 8.18 12.84 -38.82
CA VAL A 14 7.40 12.14 -37.80
C VAL A 14 7.70 12.83 -36.47
N VAL A 15 6.80 13.71 -36.05
CA VAL A 15 6.82 14.24 -34.68
C VAL A 15 6.33 13.14 -33.78
N GLY A 16 7.26 12.41 -33.17
CA GLY A 16 6.94 11.46 -32.11
C GLY A 16 6.37 12.22 -30.91
N ALA A 17 5.07 12.09 -30.67
CA ALA A 17 4.44 12.62 -29.47
C ALA A 17 5.02 11.89 -28.24
N VAL A 18 5.84 12.57 -27.45
CA VAL A 18 6.31 12.08 -26.15
C VAL A 18 5.11 12.18 -25.20
N LEU A 19 4.56 11.03 -24.81
CA LEU A 19 3.47 10.98 -23.84
C LEU A 19 3.97 11.49 -22.47
N SER A 20 3.13 12.24 -21.79
CA SER A 20 3.47 12.71 -20.45
C SER A 20 3.62 11.54 -19.46
N PRO A 21 4.46 11.67 -18.41
CA PRO A 21 4.61 10.62 -17.39
C PRO A 21 3.27 10.16 -16.79
N ALA A 22 2.31 11.06 -16.62
CA ALA A 22 0.98 10.74 -16.14
C ALA A 22 0.18 9.83 -17.10
N VAL A 23 0.29 10.09 -18.42
CA VAL A 23 -0.35 9.25 -19.45
C VAL A 23 0.30 7.87 -19.50
N LEU A 24 1.62 7.79 -19.35
CA LEU A 24 2.34 6.52 -19.31
C LEU A 24 1.98 5.72 -18.06
N ALA A 25 1.88 6.38 -16.89
CA ALA A 25 1.44 5.73 -15.66
C ALA A 25 0.00 5.20 -15.78
N ALA A 26 -0.93 6.01 -16.27
CA ALA A 26 -2.31 5.58 -16.47
C ALA A 26 -2.42 4.41 -17.45
N ALA A 27 -1.66 4.41 -18.53
CA ALA A 27 -1.61 3.30 -19.49
C ALA A 27 -1.01 2.03 -18.88
N HIS A 28 0.00 2.16 -18.01
CA HIS A 28 0.58 1.05 -17.29
C HIS A 28 -0.42 0.42 -16.32
N GLU A 29 -1.10 1.23 -15.52
CA GLU A 29 -2.12 0.79 -14.57
C GLU A 29 -3.33 0.14 -15.27
N GLU A 30 -3.76 0.68 -16.42
CA GLU A 30 -4.80 0.07 -17.24
C GLU A 30 -4.39 -1.31 -17.75
N LYS A 31 -3.14 -1.45 -18.20
CA LYS A 31 -2.59 -2.73 -18.62
C LYS A 31 -2.58 -3.73 -17.47
N LEU A 32 -2.09 -3.33 -16.28
CA LEU A 32 -2.07 -4.18 -15.08
C LEU A 32 -3.47 -4.67 -14.72
N LEU A 33 -4.47 -3.78 -14.71
CA LEU A 33 -5.84 -4.16 -14.41
C LEU A 33 -6.41 -5.13 -15.45
N ARG A 34 -6.15 -4.90 -16.72
CA ARG A 34 -6.57 -5.81 -17.80
C ARG A 34 -5.94 -7.19 -17.64
N GLU A 35 -4.64 -7.25 -17.36
CA GLU A 35 -3.92 -8.49 -17.13
C GLU A 35 -4.46 -9.22 -15.87
N ALA A 36 -4.67 -8.50 -14.77
CA ALA A 36 -5.22 -9.06 -13.54
C ALA A 36 -6.65 -9.59 -13.69
N ARG A 37 -7.50 -8.92 -14.48
CA ARG A 37 -8.85 -9.40 -14.79
C ARG A 37 -8.84 -10.64 -15.70
N ALA A 38 -7.90 -10.70 -16.65
CA ALA A 38 -7.76 -11.82 -17.57
C ALA A 38 -7.10 -13.06 -16.95
N THR A 39 -6.29 -12.87 -15.90
CA THR A 39 -5.58 -13.95 -15.22
C THR A 39 -6.45 -14.52 -14.10
N PRO A 40 -6.81 -15.82 -14.14
CA PRO A 40 -7.43 -16.48 -12.99
C PRO A 40 -6.53 -16.35 -11.76
N MET A 41 -7.12 -16.27 -10.57
CA MET A 41 -6.34 -16.42 -9.35
C MET A 41 -5.76 -17.84 -9.30
N ALA A 42 -4.50 -17.95 -8.90
CA ALA A 42 -3.93 -19.26 -8.61
C ALA A 42 -4.68 -19.89 -7.44
N ASP A 43 -5.05 -21.17 -7.60
CA ASP A 43 -5.61 -21.93 -6.51
C ASP A 43 -4.60 -22.03 -5.37
N GLY A 44 -5.09 -21.94 -4.12
CA GLY A 44 -4.22 -21.99 -2.97
C GLY A 44 -4.90 -21.54 -1.67
N PRO A 45 -4.17 -21.54 -0.55
CA PRO A 45 -4.76 -21.29 0.77
C PRO A 45 -5.12 -19.82 1.02
N PHE A 46 -4.62 -18.88 0.19
CA PHE A 46 -4.84 -17.43 0.36
C PHE A 46 -5.86 -16.91 -0.65
N THR A 47 -6.79 -16.07 -0.17
CA THR A 47 -7.85 -15.50 -0.99
C THR A 47 -7.85 -13.99 -0.92
N LEU A 48 -8.24 -13.31 -2.01
CA LEU A 48 -8.42 -11.86 -2.02
C LEU A 48 -9.68 -11.51 -1.21
N PRO A 49 -9.56 -10.78 -0.08
CA PRO A 49 -10.73 -10.34 0.66
C PRO A 49 -11.47 -9.26 -0.13
N ALA A 50 -12.79 -9.22 -0.05
CA ALA A 50 -13.56 -8.11 -0.60
C ALA A 50 -13.23 -6.79 0.10
N LEU A 51 -13.30 -5.67 -0.63
CA LEU A 51 -13.26 -4.34 -0.02
C LEU A 51 -14.47 -4.17 0.92
N PRO A 52 -14.32 -3.55 2.10
CA PRO A 52 -15.43 -3.31 3.02
C PRO A 52 -16.35 -2.14 2.59
N TYR A 53 -16.07 -1.50 1.46
CA TYR A 53 -16.80 -0.38 0.87
C TYR A 53 -16.62 -0.36 -0.66
N PRO A 54 -17.49 0.33 -1.41
CA PRO A 54 -17.33 0.51 -2.86
C PRO A 54 -16.06 1.30 -3.22
N ASN A 55 -15.52 1.08 -4.42
CA ASN A 55 -14.30 1.73 -4.89
C ASN A 55 -14.34 3.27 -4.82
N ASN A 56 -15.50 3.89 -5.01
CA ASN A 56 -15.68 5.34 -4.97
C ASN A 56 -15.96 5.91 -3.57
N ALA A 57 -15.99 5.08 -2.53
CA ALA A 57 -16.44 5.48 -1.20
C ALA A 57 -15.45 6.40 -0.47
N LEU A 58 -14.20 6.46 -0.91
CA LEU A 58 -13.15 7.29 -0.30
C LEU A 58 -12.94 8.62 -1.03
N GLU A 59 -13.73 8.89 -2.07
CA GLU A 59 -13.69 10.20 -2.73
C GLU A 59 -14.18 11.33 -1.81
N PRO A 60 -13.63 12.54 -1.98
CA PRO A 60 -12.68 12.97 -2.99
C PRO A 60 -11.20 12.72 -2.62
N HIS A 61 -10.90 11.98 -1.57
CA HIS A 61 -9.56 11.83 -1.00
C HIS A 61 -8.72 10.77 -1.72
N ILE A 62 -9.30 9.62 -2.02
CA ILE A 62 -8.70 8.57 -2.85
C ILE A 62 -9.72 8.26 -3.95
N ASP A 63 -9.30 8.32 -5.21
CA ASP A 63 -10.20 8.16 -6.34
C ASP A 63 -10.59 6.70 -6.60
N ALA A 64 -11.75 6.52 -7.20
CA ALA A 64 -12.32 5.20 -7.47
C ALA A 64 -11.42 4.35 -8.37
N ARG A 65 -10.72 4.98 -9.32
CA ARG A 65 -9.82 4.26 -10.23
C ARG A 65 -8.59 3.73 -9.54
N THR A 66 -7.98 4.53 -8.65
CA THR A 66 -6.90 4.06 -7.77
C THR A 66 -7.37 2.87 -6.95
N MET A 67 -8.53 2.95 -6.29
CA MET A 67 -9.04 1.86 -5.46
C MET A 67 -9.29 0.57 -6.26
N GLU A 68 -9.87 0.67 -7.44
CA GLU A 68 -10.12 -0.46 -8.33
C GLU A 68 -8.80 -1.17 -8.69
N ILE A 69 -7.81 -0.44 -9.21
CA ILE A 69 -6.53 -1.02 -9.64
C ILE A 69 -5.75 -1.54 -8.42
N HIS A 70 -5.73 -0.78 -7.34
CA HIS A 70 -4.99 -1.13 -6.13
C HIS A 70 -5.50 -2.44 -5.50
N HIS A 71 -6.82 -2.67 -5.51
CA HIS A 71 -7.41 -3.92 -5.02
C HIS A 71 -7.41 -5.01 -6.08
N ASP A 72 -8.02 -4.77 -7.26
CA ASP A 72 -8.31 -5.81 -8.25
C ASP A 72 -7.11 -6.19 -9.13
N ALA A 73 -6.04 -5.38 -9.12
CA ALA A 73 -4.78 -5.71 -9.79
C ALA A 73 -3.64 -5.94 -8.80
N HIS A 74 -3.22 -4.93 -8.03
CA HIS A 74 -2.04 -5.07 -7.16
C HIS A 74 -2.27 -6.08 -6.04
N HIS A 75 -3.31 -5.93 -5.22
CA HIS A 75 -3.57 -6.88 -4.13
C HIS A 75 -3.88 -8.29 -4.65
N LYS A 76 -4.71 -8.40 -5.70
CA LYS A 76 -4.98 -9.68 -6.37
C LYS A 76 -3.69 -10.37 -6.83
N THR A 77 -2.75 -9.60 -7.39
CA THR A 77 -1.47 -10.14 -7.85
C THR A 77 -0.63 -10.67 -6.68
N TYR A 78 -0.57 -9.96 -5.54
CA TYR A 78 0.13 -10.47 -4.36
C TYR A 78 -0.46 -11.81 -3.88
N VAL A 79 -1.78 -11.93 -3.83
CA VAL A 79 -2.45 -13.18 -3.45
C VAL A 79 -2.13 -14.31 -4.43
N SER A 80 -2.25 -14.07 -5.73
CA SER A 80 -1.97 -15.07 -6.76
C SER A 80 -0.51 -15.53 -6.71
N LYS A 81 0.42 -14.58 -6.63
CA LYS A 81 1.87 -14.87 -6.56
C LYS A 81 2.28 -15.56 -5.27
N LEU A 82 1.60 -15.27 -4.15
CA LEU A 82 1.82 -15.99 -2.90
C LEU A 82 1.39 -17.46 -3.06
N ASN A 83 0.19 -17.71 -3.58
CA ASN A 83 -0.30 -19.07 -3.83
C ASN A 83 0.65 -19.84 -4.77
N GLU A 84 1.06 -19.24 -5.89
CA GLU A 84 2.07 -19.85 -6.78
C GLU A 84 3.37 -20.18 -6.04
N ALA A 85 3.83 -19.28 -5.17
CA ALA A 85 5.11 -19.43 -4.47
C ALA A 85 5.11 -20.52 -3.41
N VAL A 86 3.96 -20.80 -2.76
CA VAL A 86 3.83 -21.82 -1.69
C VAL A 86 3.38 -23.18 -2.20
N THR A 87 2.75 -23.27 -3.37
CA THR A 87 2.19 -24.50 -3.90
C THR A 87 3.20 -25.65 -3.90
N GLY A 88 2.81 -26.80 -3.32
CA GLY A 88 3.64 -28.00 -3.21
C GLY A 88 4.80 -27.90 -2.21
N LYS A 89 4.87 -26.83 -1.42
CA LYS A 89 5.93 -26.62 -0.41
C LYS A 89 5.35 -26.70 1.01
N PRO A 90 6.20 -26.88 2.04
CA PRO A 90 5.77 -26.86 3.44
C PRO A 90 5.01 -25.58 3.81
N GLU A 91 5.35 -24.45 3.20
CA GLU A 91 4.77 -23.14 3.40
C GLU A 91 3.29 -23.05 2.99
N GLU A 92 2.81 -23.95 2.12
CA GLU A 92 1.39 -24.05 1.74
C GLU A 92 0.46 -24.33 2.94
N LYS A 93 1.00 -24.99 3.97
CA LYS A 93 0.29 -25.31 5.21
C LYS A 93 0.42 -24.24 6.30
N MET A 94 1.22 -23.23 6.07
CA MET A 94 1.46 -22.15 7.02
C MET A 94 0.37 -21.08 6.90
N SER A 95 -0.05 -20.53 8.04
CA SER A 95 -0.88 -19.33 8.04
C SER A 95 -0.06 -18.12 7.56
N LEU A 96 -0.76 -17.08 7.08
CA LEU A 96 -0.12 -15.82 6.70
C LEU A 96 0.71 -15.22 7.85
N ALA A 97 0.20 -15.30 9.09
CA ALA A 97 0.92 -14.85 10.29
C ALA A 97 2.23 -15.62 10.52
N GLN A 98 2.23 -16.95 10.30
CA GLN A 98 3.44 -17.77 10.41
C GLN A 98 4.47 -17.43 9.34
N LEU A 99 4.04 -17.19 8.10
CA LEU A 99 4.93 -16.75 7.02
C LEU A 99 5.59 -15.40 7.36
N LEU A 100 4.82 -14.44 7.87
CA LEU A 100 5.37 -13.13 8.28
C LEU A 100 6.32 -13.25 9.47
N ALA A 101 5.96 -14.03 10.49
CA ALA A 101 6.79 -14.20 11.69
C ALA A 101 8.14 -14.89 11.40
N SER A 102 8.25 -15.59 10.26
CA SER A 102 9.47 -16.26 9.79
C SER A 102 10.01 -15.68 8.49
N ALA A 103 9.68 -14.43 8.17
CA ALA A 103 10.01 -13.80 6.90
C ALA A 103 11.51 -13.78 6.59
N SER A 104 12.38 -13.72 7.62
CA SER A 104 13.84 -13.81 7.45
C SER A 104 14.32 -15.14 6.85
N LYS A 105 13.50 -16.18 6.95
CA LYS A 105 13.80 -17.55 6.44
C LYS A 105 13.08 -17.86 5.14
N GLN A 106 12.18 -16.96 4.70
CA GLN A 106 11.39 -17.16 3.49
C GLN A 106 12.13 -16.66 2.25
N PRO A 107 11.97 -17.34 1.10
CA PRO A 107 12.36 -16.78 -0.19
C PRO A 107 11.68 -15.43 -0.44
N ASP A 108 12.33 -14.54 -1.18
CA ASP A 108 11.80 -13.20 -1.50
C ASP A 108 10.39 -13.24 -2.12
N ALA A 109 10.10 -14.25 -2.94
CA ALA A 109 8.78 -14.44 -3.53
C ALA A 109 7.69 -14.65 -2.47
N ILE A 110 7.97 -15.42 -1.40
CA ILE A 110 7.02 -15.63 -0.30
C ILE A 110 7.00 -14.38 0.59
N ARG A 111 8.16 -13.87 1.01
CA ARG A 111 8.26 -12.66 1.86
C ARG A 111 7.50 -11.48 1.28
N ASN A 112 7.78 -11.12 0.03
CA ASN A 112 7.19 -9.95 -0.60
C ASN A 112 5.69 -10.12 -0.84
N ASN A 113 5.24 -11.30 -1.31
CA ASN A 113 3.84 -11.52 -1.61
C ASN A 113 2.99 -11.77 -0.35
N ALA A 114 3.52 -12.43 0.68
CA ALA A 114 2.87 -12.55 1.98
C ALA A 114 2.74 -11.18 2.67
N GLY A 115 3.80 -10.38 2.63
CA GLY A 115 3.77 -8.99 3.10
C GLY A 115 2.74 -8.16 2.35
N GLY A 116 2.77 -8.20 1.01
CA GLY A 116 1.82 -7.47 0.18
C GLY A 116 0.37 -7.87 0.46
N HIS A 117 0.09 -9.16 0.54
CA HIS A 117 -1.26 -9.63 0.85
C HIS A 117 -1.73 -9.16 2.24
N TRP A 118 -0.90 -9.30 3.27
CA TRP A 118 -1.26 -8.88 4.62
C TRP A 118 -1.43 -7.36 4.73
N ASN A 119 -0.46 -6.59 4.21
CA ASN A 119 -0.45 -5.13 4.29
C ASN A 119 -1.72 -4.53 3.66
N HIS A 120 -2.12 -5.01 2.48
CA HIS A 120 -3.30 -4.53 1.78
C HIS A 120 -4.59 -4.95 2.49
N SER A 121 -4.68 -6.23 2.97
CA SER A 121 -5.83 -6.68 3.76
C SER A 121 -6.03 -5.84 5.02
N PHE A 122 -4.95 -5.44 5.66
CA PHE A 122 -4.94 -4.56 6.81
C PHE A 122 -5.34 -3.13 6.44
N PHE A 123 -4.81 -2.59 5.34
CA PHE A 123 -5.02 -1.22 4.89
C PHE A 123 -6.48 -0.93 4.54
N TRP A 124 -7.16 -1.85 3.87
CA TRP A 124 -8.57 -1.67 3.50
C TRP A 124 -9.48 -1.42 4.70
N GLN A 125 -9.20 -2.06 5.82
CA GLN A 125 -9.98 -1.92 7.06
C GLN A 125 -9.69 -0.62 7.81
N LEU A 126 -8.53 -0.03 7.58
CA LEU A 126 -8.09 1.22 8.22
C LEU A 126 -8.60 2.48 7.54
N MET A 127 -9.31 2.35 6.46
CA MET A 127 -10.00 3.44 5.79
C MET A 127 -11.51 3.23 5.83
N ALA A 128 -12.27 4.31 5.86
CA ALA A 128 -13.72 4.25 5.86
C ALA A 128 -14.35 5.45 5.13
N PRO A 129 -15.52 5.24 4.49
CA PRO A 129 -16.36 6.36 4.05
C PRO A 129 -16.67 7.25 5.24
N LYS A 130 -16.50 8.57 5.09
CA LYS A 130 -16.71 9.55 6.17
C LYS A 130 -15.79 9.29 7.40
N GLY A 131 -14.62 8.70 7.17
CA GLY A 131 -13.56 8.56 8.17
C GLY A 131 -12.93 9.89 8.59
N GLY A 132 -11.74 9.84 9.12
CA GLY A 132 -10.99 11.02 9.56
C GLY A 132 -11.34 11.48 10.96
N GLY A 133 -11.09 12.78 11.23
CA GLY A 133 -11.20 13.30 12.59
C GLY A 133 -10.04 12.86 13.48
N GLN A 134 -10.35 12.52 14.74
CA GLN A 134 -9.36 12.12 15.75
C GLN A 134 -9.75 10.77 16.38
N PRO A 135 -8.78 10.01 16.89
CA PRO A 135 -9.07 8.80 17.66
C PRO A 135 -9.79 9.14 18.97
N ALA A 136 -10.46 8.14 19.53
CA ALA A 136 -11.13 8.24 20.83
C ALA A 136 -10.64 7.12 21.78
N GLY A 137 -11.07 7.17 23.03
CA GLY A 137 -10.83 6.12 24.02
C GLY A 137 -9.36 5.92 24.36
N ALA A 138 -8.98 4.65 24.57
CA ALA A 138 -7.63 4.28 25.00
C ALA A 138 -6.55 4.67 23.99
N LEU A 139 -6.83 4.56 22.67
CA LEU A 139 -5.88 4.96 21.64
C LEU A 139 -5.59 6.46 21.68
N ALA A 140 -6.60 7.32 21.88
CA ALA A 140 -6.38 8.77 21.99
C ALA A 140 -5.53 9.12 23.22
N ALA A 141 -5.78 8.46 24.35
CA ALA A 141 -4.99 8.64 25.59
C ALA A 141 -3.53 8.20 25.38
N ALA A 142 -3.31 7.05 24.72
CA ALA A 142 -1.99 6.55 24.42
C ALA A 142 -1.22 7.47 23.47
N ILE A 143 -1.86 7.98 22.42
CA ILE A 143 -1.27 8.95 21.49
C ILE A 143 -0.85 10.22 22.23
N THR A 144 -1.72 10.75 23.11
CA THR A 144 -1.39 11.94 23.91
C THR A 144 -0.23 11.67 24.86
N LYS A 145 -0.21 10.50 25.52
CA LYS A 145 0.86 10.08 26.41
C LYS A 145 2.21 9.96 25.71
N ASP A 146 2.22 9.28 24.55
CA ASP A 146 3.47 8.84 23.93
C ASP A 146 4.04 9.90 22.95
N PHE A 147 3.19 10.75 22.37
CA PHE A 147 3.58 11.80 21.41
C PHE A 147 3.32 13.24 21.90
N GLY A 148 2.65 13.40 23.06
CA GLY A 148 2.31 14.69 23.63
C GLY A 148 1.00 15.30 23.12
N SER A 149 0.64 15.09 21.84
CA SER A 149 -0.66 15.50 21.27
C SER A 149 -0.96 14.71 20.00
N PHE A 150 -2.22 14.75 19.55
CA PHE A 150 -2.61 14.20 18.25
C PHE A 150 -1.91 14.91 17.09
N ASP A 151 -1.73 16.22 17.16
CA ASP A 151 -1.08 16.99 16.09
C ASP A 151 0.40 16.61 15.96
N LYS A 152 1.12 16.43 17.07
CA LYS A 152 2.50 15.95 17.04
C LYS A 152 2.60 14.53 16.50
N PHE A 153 1.71 13.64 16.91
CA PHE A 153 1.63 12.29 16.34
C PHE A 153 1.42 12.36 14.82
N LYS A 154 0.47 13.18 14.36
CA LYS A 154 0.16 13.35 12.94
C LYS A 154 1.36 13.89 12.17
N GLU A 155 2.09 14.86 12.75
CA GLU A 155 3.31 15.41 12.17
C GLU A 155 4.40 14.32 12.03
N GLU A 156 4.68 13.56 13.10
CA GLU A 156 5.70 12.50 13.10
C GLU A 156 5.34 11.38 12.11
N PHE A 157 4.08 10.95 12.08
CA PHE A 157 3.61 9.94 11.14
C PHE A 157 3.72 10.44 9.68
N THR A 158 3.32 11.67 9.42
CA THR A 158 3.46 12.32 8.10
C THR A 158 4.93 12.37 7.68
N LYS A 159 5.84 12.73 8.60
CA LYS A 159 7.28 12.73 8.34
C LYS A 159 7.81 11.32 8.01
N ALA A 160 7.36 10.29 8.72
CA ALA A 160 7.74 8.91 8.41
C ALA A 160 7.23 8.46 7.03
N ALA A 161 6.00 8.83 6.66
CA ALA A 161 5.38 8.51 5.38
C ALA A 161 6.06 9.23 4.20
N THR A 162 6.28 10.54 4.32
CA THR A 162 6.92 11.34 3.26
C THR A 162 8.41 11.10 3.15
N GLY A 163 9.07 10.79 4.29
CA GLY A 163 10.50 10.49 4.36
C GLY A 163 10.87 9.07 3.92
N ARG A 164 9.90 8.16 3.72
CA ARG A 164 10.20 6.81 3.19
C ARG A 164 10.71 6.91 1.77
N PHE A 165 12.01 6.66 1.58
CA PHE A 165 12.62 6.64 0.26
C PHE A 165 12.12 5.43 -0.55
N GLY A 166 11.66 5.68 -1.78
CA GLY A 166 11.11 4.65 -2.65
C GLY A 166 9.75 4.13 -2.18
N SER A 167 9.47 2.88 -2.50
CA SER A 167 8.24 2.18 -2.12
C SER A 167 8.30 1.66 -0.70
N GLY A 168 7.19 1.66 -0.01
CA GLY A 168 7.10 1.13 1.34
C GLY A 168 5.86 1.58 2.09
N TRP A 169 5.93 1.52 3.40
CA TRP A 169 4.80 1.78 4.30
C TRP A 169 5.24 2.63 5.49
N ALA A 170 4.33 3.44 6.01
CA ALA A 170 4.45 4.08 7.31
C ALA A 170 3.49 3.42 8.30
N TRP A 171 3.93 3.26 9.55
CA TRP A 171 3.20 2.51 10.56
C TRP A 171 3.12 3.25 11.89
N LEU A 172 1.96 3.19 12.55
CA LEU A 172 1.83 3.31 13.98
C LEU A 172 1.77 1.89 14.55
N ILE A 173 2.64 1.57 15.48
CA ILE A 173 2.72 0.27 16.14
C ILE A 173 2.57 0.41 17.64
N HIS A 174 2.04 -0.64 18.29
CA HIS A 174 2.24 -0.86 19.73
C HIS A 174 3.48 -1.75 19.91
N ASP A 175 4.50 -1.21 20.55
CA ASP A 175 5.70 -1.95 20.92
C ASP A 175 5.46 -2.63 22.27
N PRO A 176 5.27 -3.96 22.32
CA PRO A 176 4.94 -4.66 23.55
C PRO A 176 6.09 -4.68 24.55
N LYS A 177 7.34 -4.53 24.09
CA LYS A 177 8.51 -4.49 24.97
C LYS A 177 8.64 -3.14 25.67
N ALA A 178 8.36 -2.07 24.96
CA ALA A 178 8.40 -0.71 25.52
C ALA A 178 7.07 -0.31 26.19
N GLY A 179 5.98 -1.05 25.97
CA GLY A 179 4.64 -0.74 26.47
C GLY A 179 4.10 0.60 25.97
N LYS A 180 4.45 0.99 24.73
CA LYS A 180 4.10 2.29 24.15
C LYS A 180 3.86 2.22 22.66
N LEU A 181 3.23 3.25 22.14
CA LEU A 181 3.11 3.48 20.70
C LEU A 181 4.45 4.00 20.12
N ALA A 182 4.74 3.58 18.90
CA ALA A 182 5.88 4.07 18.13
C ALA A 182 5.52 4.24 16.66
N ILE A 183 6.20 5.15 15.98
CA ILE A 183 6.09 5.35 14.54
C ILE A 183 7.33 4.78 13.87
N THR A 184 7.11 4.00 12.81
CA THR A 184 8.19 3.42 12.01
C THR A 184 7.82 3.41 10.53
N SER A 185 8.79 3.12 9.67
CA SER A 185 8.52 2.88 8.24
C SER A 185 9.33 1.69 7.75
N THR A 186 8.77 0.95 6.80
CA THR A 186 9.38 -0.24 6.21
C THR A 186 9.49 -0.12 4.70
N PRO A 187 10.53 -0.70 4.07
CA PRO A 187 10.66 -0.72 2.63
C PRO A 187 9.75 -1.80 2.01
N ASN A 188 9.44 -1.63 0.73
CA ASN A 188 8.73 -2.62 -0.09
C ASN A 188 7.43 -3.10 0.59
N GLN A 189 7.27 -4.42 0.74
CA GLN A 189 6.11 -5.02 1.42
C GLN A 189 6.46 -5.56 2.82
N ASP A 190 7.62 -5.21 3.35
CA ASP A 190 7.97 -5.52 4.74
C ASP A 190 7.03 -4.82 5.72
N ASN A 191 6.80 -5.44 6.87
CA ASN A 191 5.92 -4.89 7.90
C ASN A 191 6.43 -5.23 9.33
N PRO A 192 5.91 -4.56 10.38
CA PRO A 192 6.38 -4.73 11.77
C PRO A 192 6.14 -6.11 12.39
N LEU A 193 5.43 -7.03 11.72
CA LEU A 193 5.26 -8.42 12.18
C LEU A 193 6.42 -9.31 11.78
N MET A 194 7.23 -8.87 10.80
CA MET A 194 8.31 -9.66 10.23
C MET A 194 9.55 -9.68 11.13
N ASP A 195 10.25 -10.83 11.14
CA ASP A 195 11.52 -11.03 11.85
C ASP A 195 12.75 -10.58 11.02
N ILE A 196 12.62 -9.48 10.29
CA ILE A 196 13.66 -8.92 9.43
C ILE A 196 14.56 -7.97 10.21
N ALA A 197 15.86 -8.12 10.03
CA ALA A 197 16.84 -7.23 10.65
C ALA A 197 16.64 -5.77 10.22
N GLY A 198 16.72 -4.83 11.16
CA GLY A 198 16.53 -3.40 10.91
C GLY A 198 15.06 -2.94 10.88
N ILE A 199 14.09 -3.85 10.98
CA ILE A 199 12.67 -3.49 11.12
C ILE A 199 12.31 -3.41 12.60
N GLN A 200 11.73 -2.28 13.01
CA GLN A 200 11.13 -2.16 14.34
C GLN A 200 9.86 -3.01 14.41
N ARG A 201 9.89 -4.04 15.25
CA ARG A 201 8.76 -4.95 15.43
C ARG A 201 7.74 -4.41 16.42
N GLY A 202 6.49 -4.74 16.19
CA GLY A 202 5.37 -4.40 17.05
C GLY A 202 4.05 -4.79 16.43
N THR A 203 2.96 -4.59 17.16
CA THR A 203 1.61 -4.82 16.64
C THR A 203 1.15 -3.61 15.83
N PRO A 204 0.88 -3.73 14.51
CA PRO A 204 0.42 -2.62 13.69
C PRO A 204 -0.97 -2.13 14.12
N ILE A 205 -1.09 -0.83 14.35
CA ILE A 205 -2.33 -0.14 14.74
C ILE A 205 -2.87 0.70 13.57
N LEU A 206 -1.99 1.42 12.88
CA LEU A 206 -2.30 2.17 11.67
C LEU A 206 -1.19 1.93 10.64
N GLY A 207 -1.54 1.84 9.37
CA GLY A 207 -0.60 1.71 8.26
C GLY A 207 -1.02 2.58 7.08
N LEU A 208 -0.05 3.13 6.39
CA LEU A 208 -0.24 3.91 5.17
C LEU A 208 0.69 3.39 4.08
N ASP A 209 0.09 2.99 2.98
CA ASP A 209 0.81 2.63 1.75
C ASP A 209 1.39 3.88 1.10
N VAL A 210 2.70 3.92 0.92
CA VAL A 210 3.40 4.99 0.21
C VAL A 210 4.09 4.51 -1.07
N TRP A 211 3.72 3.34 -1.57
CA TRP A 211 4.00 2.94 -2.94
C TRP A 211 3.32 3.91 -3.91
N GLU A 212 3.92 4.17 -5.05
CA GLU A 212 3.35 5.10 -6.03
C GLU A 212 1.98 4.64 -6.56
N HIS A 213 1.76 3.32 -6.67
CA HIS A 213 0.47 2.78 -7.10
C HIS A 213 -0.71 3.18 -6.17
N ALA A 214 -0.44 3.53 -4.93
CA ALA A 214 -1.47 3.96 -3.99
C ALA A 214 -1.99 5.39 -4.25
N TYR A 215 -1.25 6.21 -5.01
CA TYR A 215 -1.58 7.63 -5.12
C TYR A 215 -1.27 8.28 -6.49
N TYR A 216 -0.51 7.63 -7.37
CA TYR A 216 0.04 8.31 -8.55
C TYR A 216 -1.04 8.79 -9.54
N LEU A 217 -2.13 8.06 -9.72
CA LEU A 217 -3.20 8.47 -10.65
C LEU A 217 -3.81 9.81 -10.27
N LYS A 218 -4.01 10.07 -8.97
CA LYS A 218 -4.61 11.30 -8.48
C LYS A 218 -3.59 12.38 -8.11
N TYR A 219 -2.54 11.99 -7.41
CA TYR A 219 -1.57 12.91 -6.81
C TYR A 219 -0.25 12.98 -7.55
N GLN A 220 0.02 12.05 -8.48
CA GLN A 220 1.26 11.95 -9.24
C GLN A 220 2.48 11.93 -8.29
N ASN A 221 3.46 12.77 -8.49
CA ASN A 221 4.65 12.86 -7.65
C ASN A 221 4.42 13.58 -6.30
N LYS A 222 3.19 14.01 -6.00
CA LYS A 222 2.86 14.77 -4.79
C LYS A 222 2.46 13.86 -3.63
N ARG A 223 3.37 12.98 -3.20
CA ARG A 223 3.13 12.11 -2.03
C ARG A 223 2.66 12.89 -0.78
N PRO A 224 3.18 14.10 -0.45
CA PRO A 224 2.68 14.85 0.70
C PRO A 224 1.18 15.19 0.64
N ASP A 225 0.65 15.48 -0.56
CA ASP A 225 -0.79 15.79 -0.73
C ASP A 225 -1.65 14.53 -0.48
N TYR A 226 -1.19 13.37 -0.96
CA TYR A 226 -1.83 12.08 -0.65
C TYR A 226 -1.81 11.77 0.85
N VAL A 227 -0.65 11.94 1.51
CA VAL A 227 -0.53 11.72 2.96
C VAL A 227 -1.47 12.66 3.73
N ALA A 228 -1.60 13.91 3.30
CA ALA A 228 -2.56 14.86 3.88
C ALA A 228 -4.02 14.42 3.66
N ALA A 229 -4.33 13.90 2.47
CA ALA A 229 -5.68 13.41 2.15
C ALA A 229 -6.07 12.16 2.94
N PHE A 230 -5.11 11.27 3.22
CA PHE A 230 -5.33 10.04 4.00
C PHE A 230 -5.98 10.30 5.36
N TRP A 231 -5.62 11.39 6.05
CA TRP A 231 -6.19 11.73 7.36
C TRP A 231 -7.69 11.95 7.34
N ASN A 232 -8.30 12.20 6.17
CA ASN A 232 -9.75 12.38 6.03
C ASN A 232 -10.51 11.05 5.87
N VAL A 233 -9.81 9.94 5.68
CA VAL A 233 -10.43 8.62 5.47
C VAL A 233 -10.04 7.59 6.52
N VAL A 234 -9.21 7.95 7.50
CA VAL A 234 -8.77 7.03 8.56
C VAL A 234 -9.97 6.50 9.35
N ASN A 235 -10.04 5.18 9.47
CA ASN A 235 -11.01 4.48 10.32
C ASN A 235 -10.48 4.36 11.76
N TRP A 236 -10.64 5.42 12.54
CA TRP A 236 -10.17 5.46 13.93
C TRP A 236 -10.86 4.43 14.83
N SER A 237 -12.10 4.02 14.50
CA SER A 237 -12.77 2.94 15.23
C SER A 237 -12.02 1.62 15.09
N GLU A 238 -11.59 1.28 13.88
CA GLU A 238 -10.81 0.06 13.65
C GLU A 238 -9.41 0.17 14.26
N ALA A 239 -8.73 1.29 14.12
CA ALA A 239 -7.43 1.53 14.75
C ALA A 239 -7.53 1.39 16.29
N GLY A 240 -8.59 1.91 16.91
CA GLY A 240 -8.86 1.76 18.34
C GLY A 240 -9.03 0.30 18.76
N LYS A 241 -9.84 -0.49 18.03
CA LYS A 241 -10.02 -1.93 18.31
C LYS A 241 -8.69 -2.70 18.23
N ARG A 242 -7.85 -2.37 17.25
CA ARG A 242 -6.51 -3.00 17.11
C ARG A 242 -5.60 -2.65 18.26
N TYR A 243 -5.64 -1.39 18.71
CA TYR A 243 -4.91 -0.97 19.89
C TYR A 243 -5.38 -1.73 21.14
N ASP A 244 -6.70 -1.78 21.39
CA ASP A 244 -7.27 -2.49 22.55
C ASP A 244 -6.93 -4.00 22.51
N ALA A 245 -6.91 -4.60 21.32
CA ALA A 245 -6.49 -6.00 21.16
C ALA A 245 -5.00 -6.19 21.45
N SER A 246 -4.15 -5.24 21.07
CA SER A 246 -2.70 -5.30 21.29
C SER A 246 -2.28 -5.19 22.76
N LEU A 247 -3.17 -4.73 23.63
CA LEU A 247 -2.95 -4.67 25.09
C LEU A 247 -3.22 -6.01 25.79
N LYS A 248 -3.89 -6.95 25.13
CA LYS A 248 -4.32 -8.23 25.70
C LYS A 248 -3.41 -9.41 25.33
N GLY A 249 -2.54 -9.22 24.38
CA GLY A 249 -1.56 -10.19 23.87
C GLY A 249 -0.17 -9.74 24.15
#